data_81563161491d6a601cfc05d95e77a2e0
#
_entry.id   81563161491d6a601cfc05d95e77a2e0
#
_cell.length_a   1.000
_cell.length_b   1.000
_cell.length_c   1.000
_cell.angle_alpha   90.00
_cell.angle_beta   90.00
_cell.angle_gamma   90.00
#
_symmetry.space_group_name_H-M   'P 1'
#
loop_
_entity.id
_entity.type
_entity.pdbx_description
1 polymer ?
#
loop_
_entity_poly.entity_id
_entity_poly.type
_entity_poly.pdbx_seq_one_letter_code
_entity_poly.pdbx_strand_id
1 'polypeptide(L)'
;MGHGDIEAGFSEADFIVEKSYKTEQTHQGYIEPHACLASVNPDGTGELWVTTQGHFVFRNVCASLLGMDVAKLKVTSSEIGGGFGGKTHVWAEPIALALSRKANRPVKLVMSREEVFRASGPTSSTSIDVKLGAKKNGEIT
;
A
#
# COMPACT_ATOMS: atom_id res chain seq x y z
N MET A 1 -9.12 4.28 21.24
CA MET A 1 -9.17 5.55 21.98
C MET A 1 -10.64 5.88 22.20
N GLY A 2 -11.08 6.09 23.44
CA GLY A 2 -12.41 6.59 23.75
C GLY A 2 -12.33 8.06 24.13
N HIS A 3 -13.36 8.80 23.79
CA HIS A 3 -13.54 10.19 24.20
C HIS A 3 -15.00 10.39 24.65
N GLY A 4 -15.23 11.10 25.75
CA GLY A 4 -16.56 11.29 26.32
C GLY A 4 -17.04 10.10 27.14
N ASP A 5 -18.33 10.13 27.48
CA ASP A 5 -19.03 9.09 28.24
C ASP A 5 -20.06 8.38 27.34
N ILE A 6 -19.69 7.19 26.87
CA ILE A 6 -20.51 6.38 25.93
C ILE A 6 -21.84 5.95 26.56
N GLU A 7 -21.85 5.59 27.83
CA GLU A 7 -23.06 5.12 28.50
C GLU A 7 -24.06 6.29 28.70
N ALA A 8 -23.57 7.46 29.06
CA ALA A 8 -24.39 8.67 29.13
C ALA A 8 -24.95 9.02 27.74
N GLY A 9 -24.12 8.98 26.68
CA GLY A 9 -24.56 9.26 25.31
C GLY A 9 -25.67 8.32 24.85
N PHE A 10 -25.57 7.02 25.10
CA PHE A 10 -26.64 6.09 24.77
C PHE A 10 -27.88 6.26 25.61
N SER A 11 -27.76 6.66 26.89
CA SER A 11 -28.92 6.92 27.75
C SER A 11 -29.72 8.17 27.34
N GLU A 12 -29.08 9.14 26.70
CA GLU A 12 -29.70 10.37 26.18
C GLU A 12 -30.27 10.21 24.76
N ALA A 13 -29.99 9.10 24.09
CA ALA A 13 -30.43 8.87 22.71
C ALA A 13 -31.93 8.54 22.64
N ASP A 14 -32.66 9.17 21.71
CA ASP A 14 -34.00 8.80 21.35
C ASP A 14 -34.05 7.54 20.48
N PHE A 15 -33.00 7.31 19.71
CA PHE A 15 -32.81 6.17 18.79
C PHE A 15 -31.43 5.57 18.94
N ILE A 16 -31.38 4.24 18.98
CA ILE A 16 -30.10 3.49 18.93
C ILE A 16 -30.17 2.56 17.73
N VAL A 17 -29.18 2.62 16.88
CA VAL A 17 -28.98 1.71 15.76
C VAL A 17 -27.72 0.88 16.01
N GLU A 18 -27.86 -0.44 15.96
CA GLU A 18 -26.76 -1.38 16.09
C GLU A 18 -26.73 -2.29 14.86
N LYS A 19 -25.61 -2.31 14.13
CA LYS A 19 -25.45 -3.11 12.91
C LYS A 19 -24.04 -3.60 12.72
N SER A 20 -23.90 -4.78 12.14
CA SER A 20 -22.66 -5.36 11.68
C SER A 20 -22.57 -5.28 10.16
N TYR A 21 -21.39 -4.87 9.67
CA TYR A 21 -21.07 -4.80 8.24
C TYR A 21 -19.87 -5.67 7.96
N LYS A 22 -19.81 -6.27 6.77
CA LYS A 22 -18.66 -7.02 6.29
C LYS A 22 -18.31 -6.57 4.87
N THR A 23 -17.02 -6.46 4.59
CA THR A 23 -16.50 -6.29 3.24
C THR A 23 -15.68 -7.50 2.85
N GLU A 24 -15.72 -7.85 1.57
CA GLU A 24 -14.89 -8.91 1.02
C GLU A 24 -13.47 -8.39 0.70
N GLN A 25 -12.54 -9.32 0.53
CA GLN A 25 -11.22 -9.01 -0.04
C GLN A 25 -11.39 -8.63 -1.52
N THR A 26 -10.85 -7.49 -1.90
CA THR A 26 -11.00 -6.98 -3.26
C THR A 26 -9.67 -6.42 -3.75
N HIS A 27 -9.23 -6.82 -4.94
CA HIS A 27 -8.07 -6.20 -5.57
C HIS A 27 -8.41 -4.75 -5.95
N GLN A 28 -7.46 -3.82 -5.76
CA GLN A 28 -7.67 -2.38 -5.97
C GLN A 28 -8.02 -2.03 -7.42
N GLY A 29 -7.71 -2.89 -8.38
CA GLY A 29 -8.12 -2.77 -9.77
C GLY A 29 -7.55 -1.57 -10.53
N TYR A 30 -6.39 -1.04 -10.10
CA TYR A 30 -5.73 0.08 -10.80
C TYR A 30 -5.37 -0.30 -12.23
N ILE A 31 -5.56 0.66 -13.16
CA ILE A 31 -5.35 0.43 -14.61
C ILE A 31 -3.86 0.24 -14.92
N GLU A 32 -2.98 1.04 -14.32
CA GLU A 32 -1.54 0.93 -14.52
C GLU A 32 -0.98 -0.30 -13.79
N PRO A 33 -0.33 -1.26 -14.49
CA PRO A 33 0.38 -2.37 -13.86
C PRO A 33 1.57 -1.88 -13.02
N HIS A 34 2.13 -2.76 -12.20
CA HIS A 34 3.42 -2.50 -11.55
C HIS A 34 4.53 -2.49 -12.59
N ALA A 35 5.36 -1.47 -12.53
CA ALA A 35 6.51 -1.32 -13.40
C ALA A 35 7.69 -0.67 -12.65
N CYS A 36 8.88 -1.14 -12.94
CA CYS A 36 10.10 -0.54 -12.44
C CYS A 36 11.26 -0.66 -13.44
N LEU A 37 12.22 0.24 -13.34
CA LEU A 37 13.53 0.19 -13.99
C LEU A 37 14.60 0.30 -12.91
N ALA A 38 15.48 -0.67 -12.85
CA ALA A 38 16.58 -0.72 -11.89
C ALA A 38 17.93 -0.61 -12.59
N SER A 39 18.85 0.16 -12.04
CA SER A 39 20.24 0.23 -12.47
C SER A 39 21.15 0.18 -11.26
N VAL A 40 22.01 -0.84 -11.17
CA VAL A 40 22.98 -1.01 -10.09
C VAL A 40 24.38 -0.97 -10.70
N ASN A 41 25.22 -0.10 -10.15
CA ASN A 41 26.61 0.09 -10.58
C ASN A 41 27.58 -0.87 -9.88
N PRO A 42 28.77 -1.13 -10.46
CA PRO A 42 29.77 -2.00 -9.82
C PRO A 42 30.28 -1.52 -8.45
N ASP A 43 30.19 -0.23 -8.15
CA ASP A 43 30.54 0.36 -6.85
C ASP A 43 29.48 0.13 -5.76
N GLY A 44 28.37 -0.56 -6.10
CA GLY A 44 27.26 -0.86 -5.22
C GLY A 44 26.25 0.27 -5.07
N THR A 45 26.38 1.38 -5.80
CA THR A 45 25.31 2.39 -5.90
C THR A 45 24.22 1.91 -6.84
N GLY A 46 22.99 2.35 -6.62
CA GLY A 46 21.86 1.95 -7.46
C GLY A 46 20.80 3.04 -7.58
N GLU A 47 20.06 2.97 -8.66
CA GLU A 47 18.87 3.79 -8.88
C GLU A 47 17.71 2.91 -9.32
N LEU A 48 16.53 3.17 -8.75
CA LEU A 48 15.27 2.51 -9.03
C LEU A 48 14.22 3.56 -9.40
N TRP A 49 13.73 3.50 -10.62
CA TRP A 49 12.54 4.25 -11.07
C TRP A 49 11.34 3.33 -10.97
N VAL A 50 10.29 3.78 -10.29
CA VAL A 50 9.16 2.91 -9.97
C VAL A 50 7.86 3.69 -9.81
N THR A 51 6.75 3.07 -10.19
CA THR A 51 5.40 3.57 -9.92
C THR A 51 5.00 3.18 -8.50
N THR A 52 5.20 4.08 -7.53
CA THR A 52 4.97 3.81 -6.11
C THR A 52 4.29 4.96 -5.39
N GLN A 53 3.51 4.64 -4.36
CA GLN A 53 2.91 5.60 -3.43
C GLN A 53 3.85 5.97 -2.27
N GLY A 54 5.05 5.33 -2.16
CA GLY A 54 5.94 5.53 -1.02
C GLY A 54 7.41 5.20 -1.33
N HIS A 55 8.09 6.05 -2.11
CA HIS A 55 9.48 5.81 -2.56
C HIS A 55 10.48 5.59 -1.42
N PHE A 56 10.31 6.21 -0.26
CA PHE A 56 11.18 5.98 0.89
C PHE A 56 11.00 4.58 1.50
N VAL A 57 9.77 4.07 1.53
CA VAL A 57 9.50 2.69 1.96
C VAL A 57 10.18 1.71 1.01
N PHE A 58 10.02 1.91 -0.30
CA PHE A 58 10.66 1.09 -1.34
C PHE A 58 12.17 1.09 -1.19
N ARG A 59 12.79 2.27 -0.98
CA ARG A 59 14.22 2.39 -0.75
C ARG A 59 14.70 1.55 0.43
N ASN A 60 14.04 1.71 1.58
CA ASN A 60 14.44 1.01 2.80
C ASN A 60 14.28 -0.51 2.68
N VAL A 61 13.14 -0.97 2.15
CA VAL A 61 12.85 -2.40 1.99
C VAL A 61 13.78 -3.03 0.95
N CYS A 62 13.95 -2.43 -0.22
CA CYS A 62 14.85 -2.94 -1.26
C CYS A 62 16.32 -2.99 -0.80
N ALA A 63 16.79 -1.93 -0.13
CA ALA A 63 18.14 -1.89 0.40
C ALA A 63 18.36 -3.01 1.44
N SER A 64 17.42 -3.19 2.36
CA SER A 64 17.47 -4.26 3.38
C SER A 64 17.51 -5.65 2.76
N LEU A 65 16.60 -5.94 1.82
CA LEU A 65 16.51 -7.24 1.16
C LEU A 65 17.77 -7.60 0.36
N LEU A 66 18.47 -6.61 -0.19
CA LEU A 66 19.65 -6.81 -1.03
C LEU A 66 20.97 -6.64 -0.28
N GLY A 67 20.94 -6.36 1.02
CA GLY A 67 22.13 -6.07 1.81
C GLY A 67 22.88 -4.84 1.30
N MET A 68 22.16 -3.83 0.79
CA MET A 68 22.72 -2.57 0.33
C MET A 68 22.67 -1.52 1.44
N ASP A 69 23.65 -0.63 1.47
CA ASP A 69 23.52 0.59 2.27
C ASP A 69 22.38 1.45 1.68
N VAL A 70 21.45 1.84 2.55
CA VAL A 70 20.28 2.67 2.15
C VAL A 70 20.71 4.00 1.50
N ALA A 71 21.86 4.55 1.90
CA ALA A 71 22.40 5.77 1.32
C ALA A 71 22.89 5.59 -0.14
N LYS A 72 23.18 4.35 -0.54
CA LYS A 72 23.62 4.00 -1.89
C LYS A 72 22.47 3.69 -2.86
N LEU A 73 21.23 3.62 -2.39
CA LEU A 73 20.07 3.38 -3.25
C LEU A 73 19.23 4.65 -3.36
N LYS A 74 19.12 5.18 -4.58
CA LYS A 74 18.16 6.24 -4.92
C LYS A 74 16.90 5.61 -5.49
N VAL A 75 15.74 6.03 -4.99
CA VAL A 75 14.44 5.64 -5.55
C VAL A 75 13.71 6.87 -6.05
N THR A 76 13.40 6.87 -7.33
CA THR A 76 12.69 7.95 -8.02
C THR A 76 11.29 7.46 -8.35
N SER A 77 10.28 8.12 -7.77
CA SER A 77 8.89 7.86 -8.12
C SER A 77 8.56 8.51 -9.46
N SER A 78 7.91 7.75 -10.35
CA SER A 78 7.25 8.29 -11.54
C SER A 78 5.80 8.65 -11.22
N GLU A 79 5.09 9.25 -12.18
CA GLU A 79 3.65 9.42 -12.10
C GLU A 79 2.94 8.05 -11.99
N ILE A 80 1.82 8.02 -11.26
CA ILE A 80 1.11 6.78 -10.94
C ILE A 80 -0.26 6.78 -11.59
N GLY A 81 -0.54 5.76 -12.39
CA GLY A 81 -1.84 5.50 -12.99
C GLY A 81 -2.79 4.70 -12.07
N GLY A 82 -2.87 5.13 -10.81
CA GLY A 82 -3.65 4.48 -9.75
C GLY A 82 -2.84 3.54 -8.88
N GLY A 83 -3.21 3.44 -7.61
CA GLY A 83 -2.55 2.56 -6.63
C GLY A 83 -3.50 2.14 -5.52
N PHE A 84 -4.27 3.10 -4.95
CA PHE A 84 -5.32 2.84 -3.94
C PHE A 84 -4.83 1.97 -2.77
N GLY A 85 -3.56 2.20 -2.34
CA GLY A 85 -2.88 1.37 -1.33
C GLY A 85 -2.11 0.16 -1.90
N GLY A 86 -2.38 -0.30 -3.12
CA GLY A 86 -1.73 -1.47 -3.72
C GLY A 86 -0.28 -1.25 -4.14
N LYS A 87 0.16 0.02 -4.27
CA LYS A 87 1.53 0.38 -4.64
C LYS A 87 2.32 0.96 -3.47
N THR A 88 1.97 0.59 -2.25
CA THR A 88 2.73 0.93 -1.02
C THR A 88 3.75 -0.13 -0.64
N HIS A 89 3.65 -1.34 -1.20
CA HIS A 89 4.53 -2.47 -0.92
C HIS A 89 5.38 -2.83 -2.13
N VAL A 90 6.58 -3.37 -1.89
CA VAL A 90 7.48 -3.85 -2.95
C VAL A 90 7.02 -5.20 -3.48
N TRP A 91 7.16 -5.40 -4.78
CA TRP A 91 6.81 -6.65 -5.47
C TRP A 91 7.97 -7.12 -6.35
N ALA A 92 8.12 -6.55 -7.54
CA ALA A 92 9.15 -6.93 -8.52
C ALA A 92 10.47 -6.13 -8.38
N GLU A 93 10.46 -5.04 -7.62
CA GLU A 93 11.57 -4.10 -7.54
C GLU A 93 12.87 -4.71 -6.97
N PRO A 94 12.84 -5.52 -5.88
CA PRO A 94 14.05 -6.17 -5.40
C PRO A 94 14.62 -7.16 -6.43
N ILE A 95 13.75 -7.81 -7.20
CA ILE A 95 14.16 -8.73 -8.27
C ILE A 95 14.85 -7.96 -9.39
N ALA A 96 14.28 -6.82 -9.82
CA ALA A 96 14.87 -5.97 -10.85
C ALA A 96 16.27 -5.47 -10.43
N LEU A 97 16.42 -5.03 -9.19
CA LEU A 97 17.70 -4.58 -8.63
C LEU A 97 18.73 -5.74 -8.56
N ALA A 98 18.31 -6.92 -8.09
CA ALA A 98 19.17 -8.10 -8.03
C ALA A 98 19.65 -8.54 -9.44
N LEU A 99 18.72 -8.53 -10.40
CA LEU A 99 19.03 -8.86 -11.79
C LEU A 99 19.94 -7.82 -12.42
N SER A 100 19.72 -6.52 -12.17
CA SER A 100 20.58 -5.46 -12.65
C SER A 100 22.02 -5.61 -12.12
N ARG A 101 22.16 -5.87 -10.81
CA ARG A 101 23.45 -6.14 -10.17
C ARG A 101 24.17 -7.35 -10.81
N LYS A 102 23.43 -8.44 -11.03
CA LYS A 102 23.97 -9.66 -11.63
C LYS A 102 24.36 -9.49 -13.09
N ALA A 103 23.54 -8.78 -13.86
CA ALA A 103 23.75 -8.56 -15.30
C ALA A 103 24.72 -7.41 -15.59
N ASN A 104 25.03 -6.56 -14.60
CA ASN A 104 25.77 -5.31 -14.75
C ASN A 104 25.16 -4.41 -15.85
N ARG A 105 23.83 -4.34 -15.89
CA ARG A 105 23.05 -3.57 -16.88
C ARG A 105 21.72 -3.13 -16.26
N PRO A 106 21.12 -2.05 -16.75
CA PRO A 106 19.76 -1.70 -16.37
C PRO A 106 18.77 -2.83 -16.71
N VAL A 107 17.82 -3.06 -15.79
CA VAL A 107 16.76 -4.07 -15.94
C VAL A 107 15.41 -3.40 -15.73
N LYS A 108 14.52 -3.56 -16.70
CA LYS A 108 13.12 -3.14 -16.61
C LYS A 108 12.24 -4.36 -16.38
N LEU A 109 11.37 -4.29 -15.37
CA LEU A 109 10.29 -5.25 -15.16
C LEU A 109 8.95 -4.54 -15.25
N VAL A 110 8.01 -5.19 -15.93
CA VAL A 110 6.62 -4.73 -16.04
C VAL A 110 5.74 -5.95 -15.83
N MET A 111 4.86 -5.91 -14.86
CA MET A 111 3.88 -6.98 -14.66
C MET A 111 2.81 -6.94 -15.76
N SER A 112 2.42 -8.10 -16.25
CA SER A 112 1.18 -8.24 -17.03
C SER A 112 -0.04 -8.00 -16.12
N ARG A 113 -1.21 -7.82 -16.72
CA ARG A 113 -2.45 -7.69 -15.93
C ARG A 113 -2.74 -8.95 -15.09
N GLU A 114 -2.47 -10.10 -15.64
CA GLU A 114 -2.63 -11.37 -14.93
C GLU A 114 -1.68 -11.47 -13.73
N GLU A 115 -0.42 -11.10 -13.90
CA GLU A 115 0.57 -11.09 -12.80
C GLU A 115 0.19 -10.12 -11.69
N VAL A 116 -0.32 -8.93 -12.04
CA VAL A 116 -0.83 -7.97 -11.03
C VAL A 116 -1.91 -8.62 -10.18
N PHE A 117 -2.90 -9.29 -10.77
CA PHE A 117 -3.98 -9.92 -10.02
C PHE A 117 -3.54 -11.16 -9.21
N ARG A 118 -2.51 -11.87 -9.65
CA ARG A 118 -2.01 -13.08 -8.98
C ARG A 118 -0.94 -12.81 -7.94
N ALA A 119 -0.10 -11.80 -8.15
CA ALA A 119 1.09 -11.57 -7.35
C ALA A 119 1.00 -10.36 -6.42
N SER A 120 0.13 -9.38 -6.68
CA SER A 120 -0.08 -8.26 -5.76
C SER A 120 -1.34 -8.48 -4.93
N GLY A 121 -1.29 -8.03 -3.67
CA GLY A 121 -2.31 -8.36 -2.69
C GLY A 121 -3.61 -7.56 -2.85
N PRO A 122 -4.75 -8.16 -2.46
CA PRO A 122 -6.00 -7.46 -2.31
C PRO A 122 -6.00 -6.56 -1.06
N THR A 123 -6.97 -5.67 -0.97
CA THR A 123 -7.34 -5.05 0.31
C THR A 123 -7.86 -6.13 1.26
N SER A 124 -7.63 -5.95 2.55
CA SER A 124 -8.15 -6.87 3.57
C SER A 124 -9.67 -6.80 3.62
N SER A 125 -10.32 -7.94 3.89
CA SER A 125 -11.70 -7.95 4.34
C SER A 125 -11.81 -7.28 5.71
N THR A 126 -12.95 -6.67 5.99
CA THR A 126 -13.24 -6.05 7.29
C THR A 126 -14.55 -6.56 7.87
N SER A 127 -14.62 -6.65 9.20
CA SER A 127 -15.85 -6.82 9.94
C SER A 127 -15.98 -5.63 10.88
N ILE A 128 -17.09 -4.91 10.79
CA ILE A 128 -17.30 -3.65 11.49
C ILE A 128 -18.61 -3.74 12.24
N ASP A 129 -18.57 -3.65 13.56
CA ASP A 129 -19.76 -3.53 14.41
C ASP A 129 -19.93 -2.07 14.80
N VAL A 130 -21.09 -1.52 14.52
CA VAL A 130 -21.42 -0.10 14.76
C VAL A 130 -22.63 -0.02 15.65
N LYS A 131 -22.52 0.77 16.72
CA LYS A 131 -23.65 1.20 17.56
C LYS A 131 -23.66 2.72 17.62
N LEU A 132 -24.76 3.33 17.20
CA LEU A 132 -24.92 4.77 17.10
C LEU A 132 -26.17 5.22 17.83
N GLY A 133 -26.03 6.22 18.72
CA GLY A 133 -27.14 6.91 19.37
C GLY A 133 -27.42 8.26 18.70
N ALA A 134 -28.70 8.63 18.58
CA ALA A 134 -29.10 9.93 18.05
C ALA A 134 -30.41 10.42 18.70
N LYS A 135 -30.55 11.75 18.79
CA LYS A 135 -31.79 12.44 19.19
C LYS A 135 -32.71 12.64 18.00
N LYS A 136 -33.99 12.91 18.25
CA LYS A 136 -35.02 13.18 17.20
C LYS A 136 -34.68 14.36 16.30
N ASN A 137 -33.87 15.31 16.78
CA ASN A 137 -33.44 16.47 16.02
C ASN A 137 -32.23 16.17 15.08
N GLY A 138 -31.71 14.92 15.10
CA GLY A 138 -30.56 14.49 14.30
C GLY A 138 -29.20 14.69 14.95
N GLU A 139 -29.17 15.15 16.21
CA GLU A 139 -27.92 15.26 16.99
C GLU A 139 -27.44 13.85 17.36
N ILE A 140 -26.17 13.55 17.12
CA ILE A 140 -25.53 12.29 17.54
C ILE A 140 -25.08 12.45 18.99
N THR A 141 -25.38 11.46 19.83
CA THR A 141 -25.07 11.46 21.27
C THR A 141 -23.84 10.65 21.59
#